data_8a2206f05b637521587be418c30f97b6
#
_entry.id   8a2206f05b637521587be418c30f97b6
#
_cell.length_a   1.000
_cell.length_b   1.000
_cell.length_c   1.000
_cell.angle_alpha   90.00
_cell.angle_beta   90.00
_cell.angle_gamma   90.00
#
_symmetry.space_group_name_H-M   'P 1'
#
loop_
_entity.id
_entity.type
_entity.pdbx_description
1 polymer ?
#
loop_
_entity_poly.entity_id
_entity_poly.type
_entity_poly.pdbx_seq_one_letter_code
_entity_poly.pdbx_strand_id
1 'polypeptide(L)' 'MNMQLTAIIEREGNGYVALCPELDIASQGGSVSEARNNLVEALELFFETASDTEIDRRLREEVYITQVEVAVG' A
#
# COMPACT_ATOMS: atom_id res chain seq x y z
N MET A 1 -17.09 7.43 -4.10
CA MET A 1 -15.89 8.05 -4.67
C MET A 1 -14.75 7.04 -4.68
N ASN A 2 -14.06 6.91 -5.77
CA ASN A 2 -12.91 6.03 -5.87
C ASN A 2 -11.62 6.82 -5.77
N MET A 3 -10.64 6.24 -5.12
CA MET A 3 -9.34 6.85 -4.92
C MET A 3 -8.27 5.88 -5.41
N GLN A 4 -7.26 6.40 -6.09
CA GLN A 4 -6.13 5.58 -6.50
C GLN A 4 -5.02 5.69 -5.47
N LEU A 5 -4.59 4.53 -4.99
CA LEU A 5 -3.50 4.40 -4.04
C LEU A 5 -2.48 3.44 -4.62
N THR A 6 -1.27 3.49 -4.09
CA THR A 6 -0.17 2.67 -4.60
C THR A 6 -0.08 1.36 -3.81
N ALA A 7 0.25 0.30 -4.52
CA ALA A 7 0.63 -0.96 -3.89
C ALA A 7 2.04 -1.33 -4.36
N ILE A 8 2.93 -1.52 -3.40
CA ILE A 8 4.27 -2.02 -3.65
C ILE A 8 4.31 -3.44 -3.14
N ILE A 9 4.60 -4.39 -4.02
CA ILE A 9 4.52 -5.81 -3.67
C ILE A 9 5.92 -6.41 -3.77
N GLU A 10 6.35 -7.04 -2.68
CA GLU A 10 7.66 -7.67 -2.60
C GLU A 10 7.52 -9.12 -2.16
N ARG A 11 8.43 -9.93 -2.68
CA ARG A 11 8.52 -11.30 -2.21
C ARG A 11 9.16 -11.34 -0.84
N GLU A 12 8.56 -12.11 0.06
CA GLU A 12 9.11 -12.31 1.41
C GLU A 12 8.96 -13.79 1.77
N GLY A 13 10.08 -14.47 1.89
CA GLY A 13 10.05 -15.92 2.12
C GLY A 13 9.32 -16.64 1.00
N ASN A 14 8.32 -17.42 1.35
CA ASN A 14 7.49 -18.16 0.39
C ASN A 14 6.23 -17.42 -0.02
N GLY A 15 6.07 -16.18 0.44
CA GLY A 15 4.91 -15.39 0.15
C GLY A 15 5.26 -14.01 -0.35
N TYR A 16 4.27 -13.12 -0.27
CA TYR A 16 4.40 -11.75 -0.74
C TYR A 16 3.79 -10.78 0.26
N VAL A 17 4.40 -9.61 0.36
CA VAL A 17 3.88 -8.51 1.16
C VAL A 17 3.49 -7.37 0.21
N ALA A 18 2.34 -6.78 0.44
CA ALA A 18 1.88 -5.61 -0.31
C ALA A 18 1.80 -4.42 0.66
N LEU A 19 2.42 -3.32 0.28
CA LEU A 19 2.46 -2.10 1.08
C LEU A 19 1.80 -0.95 0.33
N CYS A 20 0.92 -0.22 1.01
CA CYS A 20 0.42 1.06 0.55
C CYS A 20 1.20 2.15 1.27
N PRO A 21 2.17 2.78 0.61
CA PRO A 21 3.03 3.76 1.29
C PRO A 21 2.28 5.04 1.70
N GLU A 22 1.24 5.42 0.96
CA GLU A 22 0.48 6.63 1.28
C GLU A 22 -0.20 6.56 2.65
N LEU A 23 -0.60 5.36 3.05
CA LEU A 23 -1.31 5.16 4.32
C LEU A 23 -0.52 4.34 5.32
N ASP A 24 0.64 3.83 4.91
CA ASP A 24 1.48 2.94 5.73
C ASP A 24 0.69 1.73 6.23
N ILE A 25 -0.05 1.11 5.32
CA ILE A 25 -0.83 -0.09 5.57
C ILE A 25 -0.27 -1.19 4.71
N ALA A 26 -0.06 -2.36 5.30
CA ALA A 26 0.48 -3.51 4.61
C ALA A 26 -0.39 -4.73 4.81
N SER A 27 -0.30 -5.65 3.87
CA SER A 27 -0.94 -6.95 3.97
C SER A 27 -0.04 -7.99 3.31
N GLN A 28 -0.44 -9.25 3.36
CA GLN A 28 0.38 -10.33 2.82
C GLN A 28 -0.49 -11.39 2.19
N GLY A 29 0.12 -12.25 1.41
CA GLY A 29 -0.55 -13.37 0.77
C GLY A 29 0.43 -14.35 0.18
N GLY A 30 -0.07 -15.48 -0.28
CA GLY A 30 0.75 -16.55 -0.88
C GLY A 30 1.09 -16.30 -2.34
N SER A 31 0.50 -15.29 -2.96
CA SER A 31 0.78 -14.88 -4.33
C SER A 31 0.70 -13.38 -4.43
N VAL A 32 1.19 -12.83 -5.54
CA VAL A 32 1.09 -11.39 -5.81
C VAL A 32 -0.37 -10.95 -5.79
N SER A 33 -1.24 -11.69 -6.48
CA SER A 33 -2.68 -11.37 -6.53
C SER A 33 -3.32 -11.41 -5.16
N GLU A 34 -2.99 -12.41 -4.36
CA GLU A 34 -3.56 -12.56 -3.03
C GLU A 34 -3.10 -11.43 -2.11
N ALA A 35 -1.81 -11.11 -2.10
CA ALA A 35 -1.28 -10.00 -1.31
C ALA A 35 -1.93 -8.69 -1.70
N ARG A 36 -2.10 -8.46 -3.01
CA ARG A 36 -2.76 -7.28 -3.54
C ARG A 36 -4.21 -7.19 -3.08
N ASN A 37 -4.95 -8.28 -3.23
CA ASN A 37 -6.37 -8.30 -2.86
C ASN A 37 -6.55 -8.12 -1.35
N ASN A 38 -5.68 -8.72 -0.55
CA ASN A 38 -5.71 -8.56 0.89
C ASN A 38 -5.40 -7.12 1.30
N LEU A 39 -4.50 -6.47 0.57
CA LEU A 39 -4.22 -5.05 0.81
C LEU A 39 -5.46 -4.20 0.50
N VAL A 40 -6.14 -4.46 -0.61
CA VAL A 40 -7.36 -3.73 -0.96
C VAL A 40 -8.39 -3.84 0.17
N GLU A 41 -8.60 -5.05 0.70
CA GLU A 41 -9.52 -5.27 1.82
C GLU A 41 -9.10 -4.48 3.06
N ALA A 42 -7.80 -4.48 3.36
CA ALA A 42 -7.29 -3.74 4.52
C ALA A 42 -7.49 -2.23 4.35
N LEU A 43 -7.29 -1.72 3.13
CA LEU A 43 -7.52 -0.31 2.84
C LEU A 43 -8.99 0.06 2.94
N GLU A 44 -9.86 -0.78 2.41
CA GLU A 44 -11.31 -0.57 2.52
C GLU A 44 -11.74 -0.52 3.98
N LEU A 45 -11.24 -1.45 4.79
CA LEU A 45 -11.54 -1.47 6.21
C LEU A 45 -11.04 -0.21 6.92
N PHE A 46 -9.85 0.26 6.56
CA PHE A 46 -9.32 1.50 7.12
C PHE A 46 -10.27 2.67 6.85
N PHE A 47 -10.74 2.83 5.61
CA PHE A 47 -11.64 3.92 5.27
C PHE A 47 -13.01 3.79 5.92
N GLU A 48 -13.45 2.58 6.20
CA GLU A 48 -14.73 2.34 6.89
C GLU A 48 -14.67 2.66 8.38
N THR A 49 -13.51 2.43 9.01
CA THR A 49 -13.41 2.49 10.47
C THR A 49 -12.66 3.71 10.99
N ALA A 50 -11.81 4.32 10.18
CA ALA A 50 -11.04 5.50 10.60
C ALA A 50 -11.93 6.74 10.58
N SER A 51 -11.67 7.68 11.50
CA SER A 51 -12.36 8.96 11.49
C SER A 51 -11.89 9.82 10.30
N ASP A 52 -12.71 10.79 9.92
CA ASP A 52 -12.35 11.72 8.84
C ASP A 52 -11.05 12.46 9.17
N THR A 53 -10.85 12.80 10.43
CA THR A 53 -9.63 13.47 10.88
C THR A 53 -8.40 12.56 10.69
N GLU A 54 -8.53 11.28 11.02
CA GLU A 54 -7.45 10.32 10.83
C GLU A 54 -7.11 10.13 9.36
N ILE A 55 -8.12 10.02 8.52
CA ILE A 55 -7.95 9.87 7.06
C ILE A 55 -7.22 11.11 6.51
N ASP A 56 -7.71 12.31 6.86
CA ASP A 56 -7.09 13.56 6.41
C ASP A 56 -5.64 13.66 6.85
N ARG A 57 -5.36 13.31 8.09
CA ARG A 57 -4.01 13.35 8.63
C ARG A 57 -3.07 12.44 7.86
N ARG A 58 -3.51 11.21 7.59
CA ARG A 58 -2.72 10.23 6.85
C ARG A 58 -2.45 10.67 5.42
N LEU A 59 -3.48 11.18 4.75
CA LEU A 59 -3.36 11.59 3.35
C LEU A 59 -2.55 12.88 3.16
N ARG A 60 -2.32 13.65 4.22
CA ARG A 60 -1.49 14.86 4.16
C ARG A 60 -0.01 14.55 4.22
N GLU A 61 0.37 13.37 4.67
CA GLU A 61 1.76 12.95 4.67
C GLU A 61 2.13 12.61 3.25
N GLU A 62 2.95 13.45 2.65
CA GLU A 62 3.31 13.28 1.25
C GLU A 62 4.29 12.13 1.08
N VAL A 63 3.98 11.24 0.15
CA VAL A 63 4.85 10.12 -0.23
C VAL A 63 5.05 10.19 -1.73
N TYR A 64 6.29 10.19 -2.16
CA TYR A 64 6.63 10.23 -3.57
C TYR A 64 7.28 8.92 -3.96
N ILE A 65 6.75 8.31 -5.02
CA ILE A 65 7.29 7.06 -5.56
C ILE A 65 7.77 7.36 -6.96
N THR A 66 9.04 7.14 -7.18
CA THR A 66 9.65 7.44 -8.48
C THR A 66 10.71 6.42 -8.80
N GLN A 67 11.12 6.39 -10.04
CA GLN A 67 12.22 5.56 -10.50
C GLN A 67 13.44 6.43 -10.70
N VAL A 68 14.59 5.86 -10.41
CA VAL A 68 15.87 6.55 -10.64
C VAL A 68 16.73 5.69 -11.55
N GLU A 69 17.54 6.35 -12.36
CA GLU A 69 18.48 5.65 -13.21
C GLU A 69 19.86 5.65 -12.56
N VAL A 70 20.48 4.49 -12.51
CA VAL A 70 21.78 4.31 -11.86
C VAL A 70 22.73 3.67 -12.84
N ALA A 71 23.93 4.21 -12.92
CA ALA A 71 24.97 3.58 -13.71
C ALA A 71 25.53 2.39 -12.92
N VAL A 72 25.54 1.21 -13.55
CA VAL A 72 26.13 0.00 -12.97
C VAL A 72 27.29 -0.43 -13.86
N GLY A 73 28.42 -0.55 -13.25
CA GLY A 73 29.61 -0.80 -13.97
C GLY A 73 30.12 -2.18 -13.96
#